data_d9ef3d932fd9a389d4a8e0ad9252ac0a
#
_entry.id   d9ef3d932fd9a389d4a8e0ad9252ac0a
#
_cell.length_a   1.000
_cell.length_b   1.000
_cell.length_c   1.000
_cell.angle_alpha   90.00
_cell.angle_beta   90.00
_cell.angle_gamma   90.00
#
_symmetry.space_group_name_H-M   'P 1'
#
loop_
_entity.id
_entity.type
_entity.pdbx_description
1 polymer ?
#
loop_
_entity_poly.entity_id
_entity_poly.type
_entity_poly.pdbx_seq_one_letter_code
_entity_poly.pdbx_strand_id
1 'polypeptide(L)'
;MEMALRWFRFDRSQAEFAAELRERLREHAVWLATGEGRRADLNGWFLHAADLGRADLRKAILRTAVLTEADLTGANLNGADLESADLRMARLTSADLSESILDRARLDSCWLTDASISEATLIETSLRGATLSTARLFDSRFIRCPMTRVKLDGASLHRVFLAECDCEEASFEGAVLQRARASWCRFVLANFADANWSDGTAQNCTFYGADCDRVRFIRSNVSHAIFERASLRGADFQNANAAGVDFESADLTGANFREAVIHTARFAGANLTGARGLTAEQLMQSFTTLDTILPNGTQGPYRRFSGAERPAHVGVGR
;
A
#
# COMPACT_ATOMS: atom_id res chain seq x y z
N MET A 1 17.99 -1.53 37.31
CA MET A 1 17.09 -0.68 38.14
C MET A 1 15.93 -0.10 37.33
N GLU A 2 16.00 -0.04 36.01
CA GLU A 2 14.92 0.46 35.12
C GLU A 2 13.79 -0.56 34.85
N MET A 3 14.05 -1.88 34.95
CA MET A 3 12.99 -2.88 34.80
C MET A 3 12.03 -2.95 36.01
N ALA A 4 12.46 -2.54 37.17
CA ALA A 4 11.63 -2.55 38.39
C ALA A 4 10.54 -1.45 38.40
N LEU A 5 10.77 -0.34 37.70
CA LEU A 5 9.79 0.77 37.64
C LEU A 5 8.61 0.50 36.68
N ARG A 6 8.73 -0.47 35.78
CA ARG A 6 7.62 -0.92 34.92
C ARG A 6 6.56 -1.76 35.66
N TRP A 7 6.94 -2.42 36.73
CA TRP A 7 6.04 -3.28 37.52
C TRP A 7 5.23 -2.50 38.56
N PHE A 8 5.66 -1.30 38.99
CA PHE A 8 4.95 -0.49 40.00
C PHE A 8 3.65 0.16 39.52
N ARG A 9 3.36 0.20 38.20
CA ARG A 9 2.08 0.70 37.68
C ARG A 9 0.97 -0.35 37.64
N PHE A 10 1.27 -1.60 37.94
CA PHE A 10 0.30 -2.73 37.91
C PHE A 10 -0.57 -2.83 39.18
N ASP A 11 -0.31 -2.07 40.20
CA ASP A 11 -0.99 -2.20 41.51
C ASP A 11 -2.06 -1.12 41.77
N ARG A 12 -2.40 -0.33 40.78
CA ARG A 12 -3.60 0.52 40.85
C ARG A 12 -4.85 -0.30 40.57
N SER A 13 -5.90 -0.14 41.38
CA SER A 13 -7.17 -0.79 41.06
C SER A 13 -7.62 -0.36 39.63
N GLN A 14 -8.20 -1.26 38.88
CA GLN A 14 -8.72 -0.94 37.54
C GLN A 14 -9.67 0.27 37.55
N ALA A 15 -10.37 0.46 38.67
CA ALA A 15 -11.28 1.57 38.85
C ALA A 15 -10.56 2.92 38.94
N GLU A 16 -9.42 2.98 39.67
CA GLU A 16 -8.60 4.22 39.81
C GLU A 16 -7.97 4.60 38.47
N PHE A 17 -7.45 3.60 37.73
CA PHE A 17 -6.90 3.83 36.42
C PHE A 17 -7.95 4.36 35.44
N ALA A 18 -9.14 3.76 35.41
CA ALA A 18 -10.23 4.21 34.57
C ALA A 18 -10.75 5.61 34.96
N ALA A 19 -10.70 5.95 36.27
CA ALA A 19 -11.05 7.28 36.73
C ALA A 19 -10.03 8.33 36.27
N GLU A 20 -8.72 8.03 36.41
CA GLU A 20 -7.65 8.92 35.94
C GLU A 20 -7.71 9.13 34.41
N LEU A 21 -7.93 8.06 33.63
CA LEU A 21 -8.09 8.15 32.18
C LEU A 21 -9.27 9.05 31.79
N ARG A 22 -10.44 8.83 32.43
CA ARG A 22 -11.63 9.66 32.17
C ARG A 22 -11.38 11.13 32.49
N GLU A 23 -10.70 11.43 33.57
CA GLU A 23 -10.38 12.81 33.95
C GLU A 23 -9.44 13.45 32.93
N ARG A 24 -8.38 12.74 32.50
CA ARG A 24 -7.49 13.26 31.47
C ARG A 24 -8.20 13.52 30.14
N LEU A 25 -9.10 12.64 29.74
CA LEU A 25 -9.88 12.84 28.51
C LEU A 25 -10.88 14.01 28.66
N ARG A 26 -11.42 14.22 29.86
CA ARG A 26 -12.28 15.38 30.14
C ARG A 26 -11.50 16.70 30.04
N GLU A 27 -10.33 16.79 30.70
CA GLU A 27 -9.44 17.96 30.59
C GLU A 27 -9.03 18.21 29.14
N HIS A 28 -8.75 17.14 28.40
CA HIS A 28 -8.39 17.21 27.01
C HIS A 28 -9.53 17.78 26.14
N ALA A 29 -10.76 17.36 26.39
CA ALA A 29 -11.92 17.89 25.68
C ALA A 29 -12.09 19.40 25.92
N VAL A 30 -11.84 19.86 27.14
CA VAL A 30 -11.82 21.31 27.46
C VAL A 30 -10.70 22.00 26.67
N TRP A 31 -9.49 21.41 26.69
CA TRP A 31 -8.35 21.97 25.95
C TRP A 31 -8.62 22.09 24.46
N LEU A 32 -9.24 21.07 23.88
CA LEU A 32 -9.62 21.09 22.45
C LEU A 32 -10.66 22.17 22.12
N ALA A 33 -11.56 22.46 23.05
CA ALA A 33 -12.66 23.40 22.84
C ALA A 33 -12.25 24.86 23.08
N THR A 34 -11.38 25.11 24.04
CA THR A 34 -11.11 26.47 24.55
C THR A 34 -9.63 26.88 24.48
N GLY A 35 -8.73 25.91 24.30
CA GLY A 35 -7.28 26.13 24.47
C GLY A 35 -6.83 26.17 25.92
N GLU A 36 -7.77 26.18 26.87
CA GLU A 36 -7.50 26.10 28.32
C GLU A 36 -7.58 24.66 28.80
N GLY A 37 -6.99 24.33 29.94
CA GLY A 37 -6.91 22.95 30.44
C GLY A 37 -5.63 22.23 30.00
N ARG A 38 -5.69 20.91 29.85
CA ARG A 38 -4.50 20.12 29.57
C ARG A 38 -4.72 19.21 28.37
N ARG A 39 -3.79 19.27 27.43
CA ARG A 39 -3.66 18.27 26.36
C ARG A 39 -3.47 16.89 26.98
N ALA A 40 -4.18 15.87 26.50
CA ALA A 40 -3.99 14.51 26.98
C ALA A 40 -2.55 14.05 26.69
N ASP A 41 -1.81 13.81 27.76
CA ASP A 41 -0.51 13.16 27.74
C ASP A 41 -0.68 11.75 28.29
N LEU A 42 -0.72 10.80 27.37
CA LEU A 42 -0.85 9.36 27.63
C LEU A 42 0.45 8.63 27.23
N ASN A 43 1.57 9.36 27.22
CA ASN A 43 2.88 8.80 26.87
C ASN A 43 3.24 7.61 27.77
N GLY A 44 3.52 6.47 27.16
CA GLY A 44 3.86 5.23 27.86
C GLY A 44 2.74 4.62 28.71
N TRP A 45 1.51 5.07 28.58
CA TRP A 45 0.37 4.49 29.30
C TRP A 45 0.11 3.06 28.85
N PHE A 46 -0.27 2.22 29.82
CA PHE A 46 -0.71 0.86 29.56
C PHE A 46 -2.24 0.85 29.34
N LEU A 47 -2.63 0.91 28.08
CA LEU A 47 -4.02 0.99 27.62
C LEU A 47 -4.43 -0.33 26.91
N HIS A 48 -3.83 -1.45 27.31
CA HIS A 48 -4.18 -2.77 26.77
C HIS A 48 -5.66 -3.03 26.97
N ALA A 49 -6.35 -3.43 25.89
CA ALA A 49 -7.78 -3.71 25.82
C ALA A 49 -8.68 -2.57 26.36
N ALA A 50 -8.18 -1.34 26.42
CA ALA A 50 -8.97 -0.17 26.87
C ALA A 50 -10.09 0.12 25.87
N ASP A 51 -11.26 0.49 26.41
CA ASP A 51 -12.36 1.03 25.59
C ASP A 51 -12.17 2.54 25.41
N LEU A 52 -11.76 2.90 24.20
CA LEU A 52 -11.55 4.27 23.72
C LEU A 52 -12.43 4.53 22.47
N GLY A 53 -13.48 3.73 22.29
CA GLY A 53 -14.40 3.87 21.19
C GLY A 53 -14.99 5.28 21.11
N ARG A 54 -14.86 5.91 19.93
CA ARG A 54 -15.31 7.30 19.67
C ARG A 54 -14.65 8.38 20.56
N ALA A 55 -13.57 8.06 21.27
CA ALA A 55 -12.85 9.05 22.06
C ALA A 55 -12.30 10.18 21.16
N ASP A 56 -12.36 11.42 21.65
CA ASP A 56 -11.69 12.54 21.00
C ASP A 56 -10.26 12.66 21.54
N LEU A 57 -9.32 12.12 20.76
CA LEU A 57 -7.89 12.07 21.04
C LEU A 57 -7.10 12.95 20.07
N ARG A 58 -7.76 13.94 19.44
CA ARG A 58 -7.10 14.85 18.52
C ARG A 58 -5.89 15.50 19.15
N LYS A 59 -4.75 15.41 18.47
CA LYS A 59 -3.48 15.96 18.96
C LYS A 59 -3.00 15.38 20.30
N ALA A 60 -3.60 14.31 20.85
CA ALA A 60 -3.13 13.68 22.08
C ALA A 60 -1.69 13.15 21.91
N ILE A 61 -0.96 13.03 23.02
CA ILE A 61 0.37 12.43 23.08
C ILE A 61 0.21 10.99 23.54
N LEU A 62 0.48 10.05 22.66
CA LEU A 62 0.34 8.60 22.87
C LEU A 62 1.66 7.86 22.56
N ARG A 63 2.78 8.58 22.62
CA ARG A 63 4.11 7.98 22.37
C ARG A 63 4.32 6.79 23.27
N THR A 64 4.86 5.72 22.70
CA THR A 64 5.17 4.48 23.43
C THR A 64 4.00 3.88 24.24
N ALA A 65 2.78 4.39 24.09
CA ALA A 65 1.60 3.83 24.75
C ALA A 65 1.36 2.38 24.29
N VAL A 66 0.90 1.53 25.21
CA VAL A 66 0.55 0.14 24.93
C VAL A 66 -0.96 0.06 24.72
N LEU A 67 -1.39 0.08 23.47
CA LEU A 67 -2.79 0.06 23.01
C LEU A 67 -3.17 -1.31 22.39
N THR A 68 -2.44 -2.36 22.75
CA THR A 68 -2.72 -3.69 22.21
C THR A 68 -4.16 -4.11 22.53
N GLU A 69 -4.88 -4.62 21.51
CA GLU A 69 -6.28 -5.03 21.62
C GLU A 69 -7.27 -3.92 22.05
N ALA A 70 -6.82 -2.65 22.15
CA ALA A 70 -7.72 -1.55 22.51
C ALA A 70 -8.82 -1.36 21.46
N ASP A 71 -10.01 -0.99 21.91
CA ASP A 71 -11.09 -0.56 21.04
C ASP A 71 -11.00 0.96 20.82
N LEU A 72 -10.58 1.35 19.63
CA LEU A 72 -10.51 2.72 19.13
C LEU A 72 -11.50 2.94 17.97
N THR A 73 -12.54 2.12 17.89
CA THR A 73 -13.53 2.19 16.82
C THR A 73 -14.17 3.58 16.76
N GLY A 74 -14.05 4.24 15.61
CA GLY A 74 -14.54 5.60 15.40
C GLY A 74 -13.88 6.69 16.25
N ALA A 75 -12.76 6.39 16.93
CA ALA A 75 -12.00 7.40 17.67
C ALA A 75 -11.41 8.46 16.75
N ASN A 76 -11.30 9.69 17.23
CA ASN A 76 -10.64 10.76 16.51
C ASN A 76 -9.22 10.96 17.06
N LEU A 77 -8.23 10.52 16.26
CA LEU A 77 -6.80 10.61 16.54
C LEU A 77 -6.10 11.61 15.60
N ASN A 78 -6.87 12.52 14.97
CA ASN A 78 -6.31 13.49 14.04
C ASN A 78 -5.17 14.31 14.69
N GLY A 79 -4.01 14.32 14.05
CA GLY A 79 -2.82 14.99 14.56
C GLY A 79 -2.24 14.41 15.85
N ALA A 80 -2.68 13.23 16.28
CA ALA A 80 -2.14 12.58 17.47
C ALA A 80 -0.70 12.09 17.24
N ASP A 81 0.08 12.08 18.31
CA ASP A 81 1.45 11.59 18.31
C ASP A 81 1.49 10.17 18.89
N LEU A 82 1.59 9.20 18.00
CA LEU A 82 1.61 7.77 18.27
C LEU A 82 3.01 7.16 18.04
N GLU A 83 4.05 7.98 18.04
CA GLU A 83 5.41 7.51 17.81
C GLU A 83 5.75 6.33 18.73
N SER A 84 6.19 5.22 18.13
CA SER A 84 6.55 3.98 18.84
C SER A 84 5.43 3.37 19.68
N ALA A 85 4.17 3.74 19.49
CA ALA A 85 3.03 3.13 20.18
C ALA A 85 2.84 1.67 19.73
N ASP A 86 2.36 0.82 20.63
CA ASP A 86 2.01 -0.56 20.35
C ASP A 86 0.49 -0.72 20.22
N LEU A 87 0.00 -0.72 18.98
CA LEU A 87 -1.41 -0.86 18.63
C LEU A 87 -1.75 -2.26 18.10
N ARG A 88 -0.90 -3.26 18.29
CA ARG A 88 -1.15 -4.59 17.74
C ARG A 88 -2.53 -5.12 18.13
N MET A 89 -3.25 -5.67 17.13
CA MET A 89 -4.61 -6.20 17.29
C MET A 89 -5.62 -5.17 17.83
N ALA A 90 -5.32 -3.87 17.76
CA ALA A 90 -6.29 -2.83 18.11
C ALA A 90 -7.39 -2.71 17.05
N ARG A 91 -8.57 -2.31 17.47
CA ARG A 91 -9.73 -2.04 16.61
C ARG A 91 -9.80 -0.55 16.32
N LEU A 92 -9.51 -0.17 15.08
CA LEU A 92 -9.47 1.21 14.60
C LEU A 92 -10.47 1.42 13.43
N THR A 93 -11.49 0.54 13.35
CA THR A 93 -12.50 0.65 12.30
C THR A 93 -13.13 2.04 12.31
N SER A 94 -13.15 2.70 11.15
CA SER A 94 -13.65 4.07 10.97
C SER A 94 -12.98 5.14 11.86
N ALA A 95 -11.82 4.86 12.45
CA ALA A 95 -11.07 5.87 13.21
C ALA A 95 -10.44 6.91 12.28
N ASP A 96 -10.26 8.12 12.79
CA ASP A 96 -9.55 9.19 12.09
C ASP A 96 -8.14 9.37 12.68
N LEU A 97 -7.13 8.88 11.94
CA LEU A 97 -5.70 9.03 12.21
C LEU A 97 -5.05 10.04 11.25
N SER A 98 -5.85 10.90 10.61
CA SER A 98 -5.30 11.87 9.66
C SER A 98 -4.29 12.79 10.35
N GLU A 99 -3.23 13.19 9.64
CA GLU A 99 -2.15 14.04 10.13
C GLU A 99 -1.37 13.47 11.35
N SER A 100 -1.64 12.22 11.76
CA SER A 100 -0.97 11.62 12.91
C SER A 100 0.48 11.22 12.60
N ILE A 101 1.29 11.14 13.67
CA ILE A 101 2.65 10.62 13.63
C ILE A 101 2.62 9.18 14.13
N LEU A 102 2.87 8.24 13.25
CA LEU A 102 2.86 6.79 13.52
C LEU A 102 4.27 6.17 13.42
N ASP A 103 5.30 7.01 13.38
CA ASP A 103 6.67 6.55 13.18
C ASP A 103 7.06 5.49 14.22
N ARG A 104 7.59 4.37 13.75
CA ARG A 104 7.97 3.19 14.55
C ARG A 104 6.83 2.56 15.36
N ALA A 105 5.57 2.95 15.12
CA ALA A 105 4.42 2.31 15.74
C ALA A 105 4.23 0.86 15.23
N ARG A 106 3.56 0.05 16.02
CA ARG A 106 3.25 -1.34 15.70
C ARG A 106 1.74 -1.50 15.51
N LEU A 107 1.32 -1.64 14.27
CA LEU A 107 -0.08 -1.84 13.88
C LEU A 107 -0.31 -3.26 13.32
N ASP A 108 0.53 -4.24 13.71
CA ASP A 108 0.39 -5.59 13.20
C ASP A 108 -0.98 -6.17 13.56
N SER A 109 -1.66 -6.74 12.58
CA SER A 109 -2.99 -7.33 12.71
C SER A 109 -4.09 -6.39 13.22
N CYS A 110 -3.94 -5.07 13.05
CA CYS A 110 -5.00 -4.11 13.37
C CYS A 110 -6.16 -4.17 12.39
N TRP A 111 -7.34 -3.77 12.86
CA TRP A 111 -8.53 -3.55 12.03
C TRP A 111 -8.72 -2.06 11.76
N LEU A 112 -8.37 -1.61 10.56
CA LEU A 112 -8.40 -0.22 10.09
C LEU A 112 -9.38 -0.03 8.93
N THR A 113 -10.35 -0.93 8.78
CA THR A 113 -11.38 -0.83 7.74
C THR A 113 -12.08 0.53 7.86
N ASP A 114 -12.27 1.21 6.72
CA ASP A 114 -12.87 2.55 6.63
C ASP A 114 -12.14 3.66 7.42
N ALA A 115 -10.97 3.40 8.00
CA ALA A 115 -10.21 4.40 8.73
C ALA A 115 -9.65 5.48 7.79
N SER A 116 -9.40 6.68 8.32
CA SER A 116 -8.63 7.71 7.64
C SER A 116 -7.22 7.79 8.22
N ILE A 117 -6.22 7.67 7.34
CA ILE A 117 -4.79 7.83 7.68
C ILE A 117 -4.18 8.89 6.75
N SER A 118 -5.02 9.79 6.25
CA SER A 118 -4.60 10.81 5.27
C SER A 118 -3.58 11.75 5.86
N GLU A 119 -2.55 12.13 5.08
CA GLU A 119 -1.49 13.06 5.50
C GLU A 119 -0.66 12.58 6.71
N ALA A 120 -0.82 11.33 7.15
CA ALA A 120 -0.07 10.75 8.25
C ALA A 120 1.35 10.35 7.84
N THR A 121 2.27 10.31 8.81
CA THR A 121 3.62 9.78 8.63
C THR A 121 3.77 8.41 9.26
N LEU A 122 4.34 7.49 8.50
CA LEU A 122 4.54 6.09 8.88
C LEU A 122 5.96 5.68 8.48
N ILE A 123 6.93 6.11 9.28
CA ILE A 123 8.35 5.75 9.07
C ILE A 123 8.67 4.54 9.94
N GLU A 124 9.13 3.45 9.34
CA GLU A 124 9.46 2.20 10.04
C GLU A 124 8.27 1.61 10.84
N THR A 125 7.07 1.97 10.45
CA THR A 125 5.82 1.51 11.07
C THR A 125 5.48 0.10 10.59
N SER A 126 5.23 -0.83 11.49
CA SER A 126 4.82 -2.19 11.14
C SER A 126 3.32 -2.30 10.97
N LEU A 127 2.88 -2.85 9.83
CA LEU A 127 1.47 -3.07 9.46
C LEU A 127 1.21 -4.53 9.03
N ARG A 128 2.06 -5.49 9.45
CA ARG A 128 1.94 -6.87 9.00
C ARG A 128 0.56 -7.44 9.30
N GLY A 129 -0.11 -7.96 8.27
CA GLY A 129 -1.44 -8.55 8.40
C GLY A 129 -2.54 -7.59 8.82
N ALA A 130 -2.30 -6.28 8.84
CA ALA A 130 -3.34 -5.30 9.14
C ALA A 130 -4.39 -5.23 8.02
N THR A 131 -5.63 -4.90 8.38
CA THR A 131 -6.75 -4.75 7.44
C THR A 131 -7.10 -3.28 7.29
N LEU A 132 -6.79 -2.71 6.10
CA LEU A 132 -7.05 -1.33 5.71
C LEU A 132 -8.01 -1.27 4.51
N SER A 133 -8.83 -2.29 4.32
CA SER A 133 -9.79 -2.31 3.20
C SER A 133 -10.67 -1.06 3.26
N THR A 134 -10.89 -0.42 2.11
CA THR A 134 -11.67 0.82 1.99
C THR A 134 -11.16 2.03 2.77
N ALA A 135 -9.99 1.94 3.42
CA ALA A 135 -9.39 3.04 4.15
C ALA A 135 -8.96 4.20 3.22
N ARG A 136 -8.90 5.41 3.77
CA ARG A 136 -8.42 6.61 3.09
C ARG A 136 -7.00 6.94 3.53
N LEU A 137 -6.07 6.96 2.57
CA LEU A 137 -4.64 7.16 2.81
C LEU A 137 -4.07 8.30 1.93
N PHE A 138 -4.86 9.32 1.62
CA PHE A 138 -4.42 10.41 0.75
C PHE A 138 -3.17 11.08 1.30
N ASP A 139 -2.18 11.34 0.45
CA ASP A 139 -0.97 12.09 0.78
C ASP A 139 -0.16 11.53 1.96
N SER A 140 -0.49 10.33 2.45
CA SER A 140 0.26 9.69 3.54
C SER A 140 1.62 9.19 3.07
N ARG A 141 2.56 9.01 4.00
CA ARG A 141 3.95 8.66 3.73
C ARG A 141 4.34 7.39 4.47
N PHE A 142 4.64 6.34 3.71
CA PHE A 142 5.16 5.07 4.20
C PHE A 142 6.63 4.94 3.80
N ILE A 143 7.52 4.86 4.76
CA ILE A 143 8.96 4.73 4.51
C ILE A 143 9.50 3.56 5.34
N ARG A 144 10.11 2.59 4.66
CA ARG A 144 10.66 1.37 5.26
C ARG A 144 9.64 0.61 6.14
N CYS A 145 8.38 0.59 5.72
CA CYS A 145 7.30 -0.07 6.45
C CYS A 145 7.23 -1.56 6.11
N PRO A 146 7.27 -2.46 7.11
CA PRO A 146 6.88 -3.85 6.92
C PRO A 146 5.35 -3.94 6.79
N MET A 147 4.87 -4.29 5.58
CA MET A 147 3.46 -4.36 5.21
C MET A 147 3.08 -5.73 4.64
N THR A 148 3.82 -6.79 5.02
CA THR A 148 3.57 -8.15 4.55
C THR A 148 2.14 -8.58 4.86
N ARG A 149 1.41 -9.08 3.85
CA ARG A 149 0.00 -9.52 3.97
C ARG A 149 -0.99 -8.44 4.43
N VAL A 150 -0.65 -7.17 4.28
CA VAL A 150 -1.60 -6.09 4.54
C VAL A 150 -2.75 -6.16 3.52
N LYS A 151 -3.98 -5.84 3.96
CA LYS A 151 -5.15 -5.79 3.07
C LYS A 151 -5.54 -4.33 2.84
N LEU A 152 -5.43 -3.88 1.59
CA LEU A 152 -5.75 -2.53 1.12
C LEU A 152 -6.81 -2.56 0.01
N ASP A 153 -7.66 -3.60 0.01
CA ASP A 153 -8.67 -3.80 -1.03
C ASP A 153 -9.64 -2.62 -1.09
N GLY A 154 -9.81 -2.05 -2.28
CA GLY A 154 -10.64 -0.87 -2.48
C GLY A 154 -10.19 0.39 -1.74
N ALA A 155 -9.02 0.39 -1.10
CA ALA A 155 -8.51 1.55 -0.38
C ALA A 155 -8.15 2.70 -1.33
N SER A 156 -8.25 3.93 -0.83
CA SER A 156 -7.88 5.13 -1.56
C SER A 156 -6.48 5.61 -1.16
N LEU A 157 -5.50 5.32 -2.02
CA LEU A 157 -4.08 5.64 -1.86
C LEU A 157 -3.65 6.79 -2.80
N HIS A 158 -4.56 7.72 -3.08
CA HIS A 158 -4.27 8.82 -3.98
C HIS A 158 -3.10 9.67 -3.49
N ARG A 159 -2.08 9.89 -4.32
CA ARG A 159 -0.84 10.61 -4.01
C ARG A 159 -0.03 10.06 -2.82
N VAL A 160 -0.28 8.82 -2.40
CA VAL A 160 0.53 8.18 -1.37
C VAL A 160 2.00 8.11 -1.77
N PHE A 161 2.88 8.23 -0.81
CA PHE A 161 4.32 8.02 -0.99
C PHE A 161 4.76 6.74 -0.29
N LEU A 162 5.33 5.81 -1.04
CA LEU A 162 5.84 4.52 -0.58
C LEU A 162 7.34 4.42 -0.94
N ALA A 163 8.20 4.26 0.06
CA ALA A 163 9.62 4.07 -0.20
C ALA A 163 10.17 2.91 0.62
N GLU A 164 10.86 1.98 -0.04
CA GLU A 164 11.53 0.85 0.60
C GLU A 164 10.58 -0.02 1.47
N CYS A 165 9.29 -0.07 1.13
CA CYS A 165 8.30 -0.85 1.88
C CYS A 165 8.30 -2.31 1.43
N ASP A 166 8.12 -3.22 2.40
CA ASP A 166 7.94 -4.66 2.14
C ASP A 166 6.45 -5.01 2.16
N CYS A 167 5.87 -5.14 0.96
CA CYS A 167 4.46 -5.45 0.73
C CYS A 167 4.27 -6.87 0.16
N GLU A 168 5.12 -7.83 0.57
CA GLU A 168 4.98 -9.23 0.13
C GLU A 168 3.62 -9.78 0.52
N GLU A 169 2.96 -10.49 -0.44
CA GLU A 169 1.62 -11.06 -0.28
C GLU A 169 0.54 -10.02 0.13
N ALA A 170 0.78 -8.71 -0.06
CA ALA A 170 -0.20 -7.68 0.24
C ALA A 170 -1.33 -7.67 -0.80
N SER A 171 -2.54 -7.27 -0.40
CA SER A 171 -3.67 -7.10 -1.32
C SER A 171 -3.98 -5.63 -1.53
N PHE A 172 -4.01 -5.22 -2.80
CA PHE A 172 -4.39 -3.91 -3.31
C PHE A 172 -5.52 -4.05 -4.36
N GLU A 173 -6.33 -5.11 -4.26
CA GLU A 173 -7.39 -5.40 -5.24
C GLU A 173 -8.35 -4.21 -5.35
N GLY A 174 -8.55 -3.70 -6.57
CA GLY A 174 -9.41 -2.54 -6.81
C GLY A 174 -8.95 -1.24 -6.13
N ALA A 175 -7.77 -1.19 -5.54
CA ALA A 175 -7.27 0.01 -4.87
C ALA A 175 -7.02 1.16 -5.84
N VAL A 176 -7.20 2.40 -5.35
CA VAL A 176 -7.01 3.63 -6.13
C VAL A 176 -5.66 4.26 -5.76
N LEU A 177 -4.63 3.98 -6.58
CA LEU A 177 -3.26 4.48 -6.42
C LEU A 177 -2.93 5.61 -7.41
N GLN A 178 -3.92 6.37 -7.87
CA GLN A 178 -3.69 7.45 -8.81
C GLN A 178 -2.69 8.47 -8.26
N ARG A 179 -1.67 8.80 -9.07
CA ARG A 179 -0.56 9.69 -8.69
C ARG A 179 0.25 9.20 -7.48
N ALA A 180 0.08 7.94 -7.05
CA ALA A 180 0.92 7.34 -6.04
C ALA A 180 2.37 7.28 -6.51
N ARG A 181 3.30 7.39 -5.58
CA ARG A 181 4.73 7.31 -5.85
C ARG A 181 5.33 6.20 -5.01
N ALA A 182 5.72 5.11 -5.67
CA ALA A 182 6.47 4.04 -5.05
C ALA A 182 7.89 3.97 -5.62
N SER A 183 8.85 3.68 -4.77
CA SER A 183 10.23 3.44 -5.15
C SER A 183 10.87 2.38 -4.26
N TRP A 184 11.59 1.45 -4.88
CA TRP A 184 12.30 0.38 -4.18
C TRP A 184 11.42 -0.48 -3.26
N CYS A 185 10.10 -0.54 -3.55
CA CYS A 185 9.16 -1.35 -2.80
C CYS A 185 9.14 -2.79 -3.31
N ARG A 186 8.87 -3.72 -2.40
CA ARG A 186 8.79 -5.15 -2.68
C ARG A 186 7.33 -5.61 -2.65
N PHE A 187 6.72 -5.81 -3.81
CA PHE A 187 5.35 -6.28 -4.02
C PHE A 187 5.33 -7.74 -4.51
N VAL A 188 6.20 -8.57 -3.93
CA VAL A 188 6.31 -9.99 -4.31
C VAL A 188 5.01 -10.71 -3.95
N LEU A 189 4.42 -11.44 -4.93
CA LEU A 189 3.16 -12.17 -4.77
C LEU A 189 1.97 -11.29 -4.33
N ALA A 190 2.06 -9.97 -4.47
CA ALA A 190 0.97 -9.07 -4.11
C ALA A 190 -0.17 -9.12 -5.14
N ASN A 191 -1.39 -8.83 -4.69
CA ASN A 191 -2.57 -8.74 -5.55
C ASN A 191 -2.89 -7.28 -5.88
N PHE A 192 -2.78 -6.89 -7.16
CA PHE A 192 -3.16 -5.59 -7.73
C PHE A 192 -4.28 -5.71 -8.77
N ALA A 193 -5.02 -6.83 -8.79
CA ALA A 193 -6.09 -7.01 -9.76
C ALA A 193 -7.06 -5.81 -9.73
N ASP A 194 -7.39 -5.27 -10.91
CA ASP A 194 -8.26 -4.10 -11.09
C ASP A 194 -7.78 -2.80 -10.41
N ALA A 195 -6.57 -2.75 -9.85
CA ALA A 195 -6.05 -1.54 -9.20
C ALA A 195 -5.76 -0.43 -10.23
N ASN A 196 -5.92 0.83 -9.80
CA ASN A 196 -5.67 1.98 -10.65
C ASN A 196 -4.44 2.77 -10.19
N TRP A 197 -3.32 2.60 -10.89
CA TRP A 197 -2.07 3.33 -10.63
C TRP A 197 -1.74 4.36 -11.71
N SER A 198 -2.77 4.95 -12.32
CA SER A 198 -2.57 5.94 -13.38
C SER A 198 -1.87 7.21 -12.88
N ASP A 199 -1.08 7.84 -13.75
CA ASP A 199 -0.34 9.09 -13.47
C ASP A 199 0.69 8.99 -12.32
N GLY A 200 1.00 7.78 -11.85
CA GLY A 200 1.88 7.53 -10.72
C GLY A 200 3.28 7.04 -11.10
N THR A 201 4.06 6.64 -10.10
CA THR A 201 5.37 6.01 -10.31
C THR A 201 5.49 4.73 -9.48
N ALA A 202 6.13 3.70 -10.05
CA ALA A 202 6.51 2.46 -9.37
C ALA A 202 7.91 2.01 -9.85
N GLN A 203 8.85 2.96 -9.84
CA GLN A 203 10.21 2.75 -10.34
C GLN A 203 11.02 1.84 -9.41
N ASN A 204 11.81 0.93 -10.01
CA ASN A 204 12.66 0.00 -9.28
C ASN A 204 11.90 -0.84 -8.23
N CYS A 205 10.60 -1.01 -8.40
CA CYS A 205 9.79 -1.87 -7.54
C CYS A 205 9.78 -3.30 -8.08
N THR A 206 9.64 -4.28 -7.18
CA THR A 206 9.56 -5.69 -7.55
C THR A 206 8.14 -6.21 -7.40
N PHE A 207 7.57 -6.68 -8.52
CA PHE A 207 6.25 -7.31 -8.62
C PHE A 207 6.38 -8.79 -9.01
N TYR A 208 7.42 -9.47 -8.52
CA TYR A 208 7.67 -10.88 -8.84
C TYR A 208 6.45 -11.73 -8.47
N GLY A 209 5.90 -12.46 -9.45
CA GLY A 209 4.75 -13.34 -9.25
C GLY A 209 3.45 -12.63 -8.81
N ALA A 210 3.39 -11.30 -8.87
CA ALA A 210 2.20 -10.55 -8.47
C ALA A 210 1.02 -10.78 -9.44
N ASP A 211 -0.19 -10.71 -8.91
CA ASP A 211 -1.40 -10.59 -9.72
C ASP A 211 -1.66 -9.12 -10.03
N CYS A 212 -1.46 -8.72 -11.26
CA CYS A 212 -1.68 -7.39 -11.82
C CYS A 212 -2.69 -7.44 -12.97
N ASP A 213 -3.62 -8.39 -12.95
CA ASP A 213 -4.65 -8.49 -13.98
C ASP A 213 -5.49 -7.22 -14.05
N ARG A 214 -5.67 -6.67 -15.24
CA ARG A 214 -6.43 -5.46 -15.53
C ARG A 214 -5.97 -4.22 -14.75
N VAL A 215 -4.77 -4.25 -14.16
CA VAL A 215 -4.17 -3.08 -13.51
C VAL A 215 -4.03 -1.93 -14.51
N ARG A 216 -4.24 -0.71 -14.06
CA ARG A 216 -4.11 0.49 -14.90
C ARG A 216 -2.85 1.26 -14.54
N PHE A 217 -1.81 1.15 -15.39
CA PHE A 217 -0.59 1.95 -15.34
C PHE A 217 -0.58 3.07 -16.42
N ILE A 218 -1.76 3.63 -16.70
CA ILE A 218 -1.90 4.67 -17.73
C ILE A 218 -1.08 5.89 -17.35
N ARG A 219 -0.20 6.37 -18.26
CA ARG A 219 0.69 7.52 -18.05
C ARG A 219 1.57 7.39 -16.80
N SER A 220 1.81 6.19 -16.32
CA SER A 220 2.66 5.94 -15.16
C SER A 220 4.13 5.76 -15.55
N ASN A 221 5.00 5.86 -14.56
CA ASN A 221 6.40 5.51 -14.72
C ASN A 221 6.71 4.25 -13.92
N VAL A 222 6.84 3.12 -14.60
CA VAL A 222 7.21 1.81 -14.05
C VAL A 222 8.62 1.39 -14.49
N SER A 223 9.44 2.34 -14.95
CA SER A 223 10.78 2.02 -15.47
C SER A 223 11.61 1.23 -14.44
N HIS A 224 12.33 0.23 -14.96
CA HIS A 224 13.15 -0.69 -14.16
C HIS A 224 12.39 -1.50 -13.10
N ALA A 225 11.07 -1.56 -13.17
CA ALA A 225 10.29 -2.48 -12.33
C ALA A 225 10.49 -3.93 -12.80
N ILE A 226 10.33 -4.88 -11.86
CA ILE A 226 10.46 -6.30 -12.12
C ILE A 226 9.08 -6.94 -12.02
N PHE A 227 8.52 -7.37 -13.15
CA PHE A 227 7.26 -8.13 -13.26
C PHE A 227 7.51 -9.59 -13.66
N GLU A 228 8.69 -10.13 -13.32
CA GLU A 228 8.98 -11.53 -13.60
C GLU A 228 7.88 -12.44 -13.03
N ARG A 229 7.35 -13.35 -13.87
CA ARG A 229 6.27 -14.30 -13.55
C ARG A 229 4.96 -13.64 -13.06
N ALA A 230 4.78 -12.34 -13.23
CA ALA A 230 3.54 -11.67 -12.86
C ALA A 230 2.42 -12.01 -13.85
N SER A 231 1.18 -12.03 -13.37
CA SER A 231 -0.01 -11.99 -14.21
C SER A 231 -0.37 -10.54 -14.52
N LEU A 232 -0.41 -10.18 -15.80
CA LEU A 232 -0.68 -8.82 -16.30
C LEU A 232 -1.75 -8.88 -17.41
N ARG A 233 -2.65 -9.85 -17.33
CA ARG A 233 -3.68 -10.04 -18.36
C ARG A 233 -4.60 -8.83 -18.43
N GLY A 234 -4.69 -8.27 -19.64
CA GLY A 234 -5.48 -7.06 -19.87
C GLY A 234 -4.97 -5.80 -19.16
N ALA A 235 -3.76 -5.81 -18.61
CA ALA A 235 -3.15 -4.64 -18.00
C ALA A 235 -3.02 -3.48 -18.98
N ASP A 236 -3.19 -2.25 -18.52
CA ASP A 236 -3.17 -1.05 -19.36
C ASP A 236 -1.93 -0.19 -19.08
N PHE A 237 -0.95 -0.26 -19.99
CA PHE A 237 0.28 0.53 -19.99
C PHE A 237 0.22 1.70 -20.99
N GLN A 238 -0.98 2.15 -21.39
CA GLN A 238 -1.10 3.24 -22.36
C GLN A 238 -0.34 4.49 -21.89
N ASN A 239 0.54 5.02 -22.77
CA ASN A 239 1.41 6.16 -22.46
C ASN A 239 2.34 5.97 -21.25
N ALA A 240 2.54 4.74 -20.78
CA ALA A 240 3.43 4.49 -19.65
C ALA A 240 4.90 4.51 -20.08
N ASN A 241 5.76 4.91 -19.15
CA ASN A 241 7.20 4.67 -19.27
C ASN A 241 7.53 3.32 -18.60
N ALA A 242 7.72 2.30 -19.43
CA ALA A 242 8.14 0.95 -19.05
C ALA A 242 9.54 0.61 -19.58
N ALA A 243 10.41 1.61 -19.70
CA ALA A 243 11.79 1.43 -20.11
C ALA A 243 12.55 0.53 -19.12
N GLY A 244 13.26 -0.47 -19.65
CA GLY A 244 14.07 -1.39 -18.84
C GLY A 244 13.26 -2.28 -17.89
N VAL A 245 11.95 -2.38 -18.06
CA VAL A 245 11.11 -3.28 -17.25
C VAL A 245 11.45 -4.72 -17.56
N ASP A 246 11.47 -5.55 -16.52
CA ASP A 246 11.62 -7.00 -16.68
C ASP A 246 10.25 -7.69 -16.62
N PHE A 247 9.79 -8.19 -17.77
CA PHE A 247 8.59 -8.99 -17.95
C PHE A 247 8.91 -10.46 -18.19
N GLU A 248 10.08 -10.96 -17.75
CA GLU A 248 10.46 -12.35 -17.98
C GLU A 248 9.37 -13.29 -17.43
N SER A 249 8.93 -14.23 -18.31
CA SER A 249 7.90 -15.22 -17.98
C SER A 249 6.55 -14.63 -17.51
N ALA A 250 6.28 -13.34 -17.73
CA ALA A 250 5.00 -12.71 -17.37
C ALA A 250 3.89 -13.09 -18.37
N ASP A 251 2.64 -13.14 -17.89
CA ASP A 251 1.46 -13.25 -18.73
C ASP A 251 0.89 -11.86 -19.06
N LEU A 252 1.17 -11.37 -20.25
CA LEU A 252 0.72 -10.08 -20.80
C LEU A 252 -0.42 -10.23 -21.81
N THR A 253 -1.16 -11.34 -21.73
CA THR A 253 -2.27 -11.62 -22.65
C THR A 253 -3.25 -10.46 -22.70
N GLY A 254 -3.44 -9.88 -23.89
CA GLY A 254 -4.36 -8.75 -24.11
C GLY A 254 -3.94 -7.41 -23.51
N ALA A 255 -2.74 -7.29 -22.96
CA ALA A 255 -2.23 -6.03 -22.39
C ALA A 255 -2.18 -4.90 -23.45
N ASN A 256 -2.35 -3.67 -23.02
CA ASN A 256 -2.35 -2.47 -23.87
C ASN A 256 -1.06 -1.67 -23.68
N PHE A 257 -0.21 -1.62 -24.72
CA PHE A 257 1.06 -0.85 -24.75
C PHE A 257 0.99 0.35 -25.69
N ARG A 258 -0.21 0.84 -26.01
CA ARG A 258 -0.35 1.97 -26.92
C ARG A 258 0.44 3.17 -26.41
N GLU A 259 1.36 3.69 -27.26
CA GLU A 259 2.21 4.85 -26.95
C GLU A 259 3.11 4.65 -25.69
N ALA A 260 3.27 3.39 -25.21
CA ALA A 260 4.17 3.10 -24.11
C ALA A 260 5.63 3.14 -24.55
N VAL A 261 6.50 3.55 -23.68
CA VAL A 261 7.96 3.48 -23.89
C VAL A 261 8.47 2.18 -23.29
N ILE A 262 8.94 1.23 -24.14
CA ILE A 262 9.40 -0.10 -23.71
C ILE A 262 10.83 -0.43 -24.17
N HIS A 263 11.63 0.57 -24.50
CA HIS A 263 13.00 0.29 -24.93
C HIS A 263 13.76 -0.47 -23.82
N THR A 264 14.57 -1.41 -24.21
CA THR A 264 15.31 -2.32 -23.33
C THR A 264 14.44 -3.17 -22.37
N ALA A 265 13.11 -3.21 -22.54
CA ALA A 265 12.25 -4.12 -21.78
C ALA A 265 12.58 -5.59 -22.13
N ARG A 266 12.47 -6.47 -21.15
CA ARG A 266 12.76 -7.90 -21.28
C ARG A 266 11.45 -8.69 -21.33
N PHE A 267 11.22 -9.41 -22.44
CA PHE A 267 10.06 -10.28 -22.64
C PHE A 267 10.47 -11.75 -22.79
N ALA A 268 11.61 -12.15 -22.20
CA ALA A 268 12.07 -13.53 -22.28
C ALA A 268 10.99 -14.48 -21.71
N GLY A 269 10.50 -15.43 -22.50
CA GLY A 269 9.44 -16.36 -22.07
C GLY A 269 8.08 -15.72 -21.76
N ALA A 270 7.88 -14.42 -21.96
CA ALA A 270 6.60 -13.76 -21.72
C ALA A 270 5.53 -14.16 -22.76
N ASN A 271 4.27 -14.11 -22.35
CA ASN A 271 3.11 -14.31 -23.22
C ASN A 271 2.47 -12.97 -23.59
N LEU A 272 2.69 -12.51 -24.84
CA LEU A 272 2.12 -11.27 -25.37
C LEU A 272 0.88 -11.52 -26.24
N THR A 273 0.27 -12.71 -26.22
CA THR A 273 -0.88 -13.03 -27.07
C THR A 273 -1.96 -11.96 -26.98
N GLY A 274 -2.34 -11.39 -28.12
CA GLY A 274 -3.38 -10.36 -28.18
C GLY A 274 -2.98 -9.01 -27.58
N ALA A 275 -1.73 -8.83 -27.14
CA ALA A 275 -1.23 -7.53 -26.69
C ALA A 275 -1.35 -6.49 -27.81
N ARG A 276 -1.74 -5.27 -27.43
CA ARG A 276 -2.08 -4.20 -28.39
C ARG A 276 -1.14 -3.01 -28.24
N GLY A 277 -0.96 -2.28 -29.36
CA GLY A 277 -0.19 -1.04 -29.35
C GLY A 277 1.33 -1.23 -29.41
N LEU A 278 1.81 -2.47 -29.48
CA LEU A 278 3.21 -2.77 -29.74
C LEU A 278 3.53 -2.53 -31.21
N THR A 279 4.63 -1.83 -31.48
CA THR A 279 5.13 -1.59 -32.85
C THR A 279 6.34 -2.48 -33.16
N ALA A 280 6.61 -2.66 -34.44
CA ALA A 280 7.81 -3.39 -34.90
C ALA A 280 9.09 -2.77 -34.30
N GLU A 281 9.17 -1.44 -34.27
CA GLU A 281 10.33 -0.71 -33.73
C GLU A 281 10.52 -0.98 -32.22
N GLN A 282 9.45 -0.90 -31.44
CA GLN A 282 9.48 -1.19 -30.01
C GLN A 282 9.96 -2.61 -29.71
N LEU A 283 9.43 -3.62 -30.43
CA LEU A 283 9.83 -5.02 -30.25
C LEU A 283 11.28 -5.27 -30.69
N MET A 284 11.80 -4.51 -31.66
CA MET A 284 13.21 -4.58 -32.06
C MET A 284 14.16 -4.00 -31.02
N GLN A 285 13.68 -3.06 -30.18
CA GLN A 285 14.45 -2.44 -29.10
C GLN A 285 14.30 -3.17 -27.77
N SER A 286 13.50 -4.22 -27.72
CA SER A 286 13.26 -5.06 -26.53
C SER A 286 13.90 -6.43 -26.69
N PHE A 287 13.99 -7.19 -25.58
CA PHE A 287 14.55 -8.54 -25.58
C PHE A 287 13.43 -9.58 -25.64
N THR A 288 13.38 -10.33 -26.75
CA THR A 288 12.49 -11.49 -26.93
C THR A 288 13.33 -12.76 -27.16
N THR A 289 12.84 -13.92 -26.73
CA THR A 289 13.55 -15.21 -26.82
C THR A 289 12.73 -16.24 -27.62
N LEU A 290 13.29 -17.45 -27.74
CA LEU A 290 12.59 -18.58 -28.41
C LEU A 290 11.28 -18.94 -27.70
N ASP A 291 11.18 -18.69 -26.39
CA ASP A 291 10.01 -19.03 -25.57
C ASP A 291 8.99 -17.88 -25.48
N THR A 292 9.31 -16.69 -26.01
CA THR A 292 8.39 -15.57 -26.05
C THR A 292 7.23 -15.86 -26.99
N ILE A 293 5.99 -15.67 -26.55
CA ILE A 293 4.80 -15.71 -27.39
C ILE A 293 4.48 -14.27 -27.80
N LEU A 294 4.55 -13.99 -29.11
CA LEU A 294 4.36 -12.66 -29.70
C LEU A 294 2.87 -12.29 -29.83
N PRO A 295 2.50 -11.02 -30.06
CA PRO A 295 1.10 -10.56 -30.09
C PRO A 295 0.17 -11.33 -31.01
N ASN A 296 0.66 -11.85 -32.12
CA ASN A 296 -0.12 -12.69 -33.06
C ASN A 296 -0.21 -14.16 -32.63
N GLY A 297 0.34 -14.56 -31.49
CA GLY A 297 0.38 -15.93 -30.97
C GLY A 297 1.53 -16.77 -31.49
N THR A 298 2.42 -16.26 -32.37
CA THR A 298 3.60 -17.01 -32.80
C THR A 298 4.67 -17.01 -31.72
N GLN A 299 5.39 -18.11 -31.60
CA GLN A 299 6.48 -18.29 -30.66
C GLN A 299 7.82 -17.95 -31.32
N GLY A 300 8.72 -17.37 -30.55
CA GLY A 300 10.10 -17.11 -30.93
C GLY A 300 10.50 -15.63 -30.79
N PRO A 301 11.79 -15.33 -31.06
CA PRO A 301 12.23 -13.95 -31.00
C PRO A 301 11.57 -13.12 -32.10
N TYR A 302 11.26 -11.87 -31.79
CA TYR A 302 10.69 -10.98 -32.80
C TYR A 302 11.67 -10.77 -33.96
N ARG A 303 11.15 -10.89 -35.18
CA ARG A 303 11.87 -10.65 -36.42
C ARG A 303 11.23 -9.48 -37.16
N ARG A 304 12.03 -8.51 -37.60
CA ARG A 304 11.57 -7.37 -38.39
C ARG A 304 10.79 -7.85 -39.63
N PHE A 305 9.66 -7.19 -39.90
CA PHE A 305 8.74 -7.49 -40.97
C PHE A 305 8.00 -8.85 -40.89
N SER A 306 8.02 -9.49 -39.70
CA SER A 306 7.24 -10.74 -39.50
C SER A 306 5.73 -10.48 -39.37
N GLY A 307 5.31 -9.25 -39.08
CA GLY A 307 3.92 -8.90 -38.77
C GLY A 307 3.45 -9.40 -37.39
N ALA A 308 4.37 -9.96 -36.59
CA ALA A 308 4.03 -10.58 -35.31
C ALA A 308 3.64 -9.58 -34.23
N GLU A 309 3.88 -8.30 -34.47
CA GLU A 309 3.43 -7.17 -33.61
C GLU A 309 1.91 -6.92 -33.71
N ARG A 310 1.23 -7.49 -34.69
CA ARG A 310 -0.22 -7.35 -34.90
C ARG A 310 -0.96 -8.41 -34.10
N PRO A 311 -1.89 -8.02 -33.20
CA PRO A 311 -2.64 -9.02 -32.45
C PRO A 311 -3.38 -10.00 -33.34
N ALA A 312 -3.39 -11.29 -32.98
CA ALA A 312 -4.31 -12.21 -33.59
C ALA A 312 -5.74 -11.69 -33.39
N HIS A 313 -6.56 -11.67 -34.43
CA HIS A 313 -7.99 -11.42 -34.29
C HIS A 313 -8.55 -12.57 -33.44
N VAL A 314 -8.81 -12.30 -32.15
CA VAL A 314 -9.66 -13.17 -31.34
C VAL A 314 -11.05 -13.02 -31.95
N GLY A 315 -11.45 -13.99 -32.78
CA GLY A 315 -12.78 -14.05 -33.32
C GLY A 315 -13.75 -14.07 -32.13
N VAL A 316 -14.55 -13.02 -32.00
CA VAL A 316 -15.71 -13.03 -31.13
C VAL A 316 -16.60 -14.13 -31.73
N GLY A 317 -16.57 -15.30 -31.11
CA GLY A 317 -17.49 -16.40 -31.46
C GLY A 317 -18.91 -15.84 -31.36
N ARG A 318 -19.62 -15.96 -32.49
CA ARG A 318 -21.05 -15.59 -32.61
C ARG A 318 -21.92 -16.54 -31.79
#